data_23013872d6bb8ec97845fc2d2143f48d
#
_entry.id   23013872d6bb8ec97845fc2d2143f48d
#
_cell.length_a   1.000
_cell.length_b   1.000
_cell.length_c   1.000
_cell.angle_alpha   90.00
_cell.angle_beta   90.00
_cell.angle_gamma   90.00
#
_symmetry.space_group_name_H-M   'P 1'
#
loop_
_entity.id
_entity.type
_entity.pdbx_description
1 polymer ?
#
loop_
_entity_poly.entity_id
_entity_poly.type
_entity_poly.pdbx_seq_one_letter_code
_entity_poly.pdbx_strand_id
1 'polypeptide(L)'
;MKSEHIQHLYNRVGFGIEPNKLLRLSKKSKKEVVNELFFFSKKSTNLSVDTSFLKEVTYKDYKDREKRMALQKISKKKVVEFSVAWFERLNNPSEILREKMTLFWTNHFVCENKNILYVESYNNMLRKNALGNFRDFTKT
;
A
#
# COMPACT_ATOMS: atom_id res chain seq x y z
N MET A 1 -14.68 -24.91 2.90
CA MET A 1 -13.21 -25.21 2.92
C MET A 1 -12.78 -25.43 4.37
N LYS A 2 -11.81 -26.30 4.67
CA LYS A 2 -11.31 -26.47 6.05
C LYS A 2 -10.66 -25.18 6.55
N SER A 3 -10.87 -24.85 7.83
CA SER A 3 -10.32 -23.61 8.44
C SER A 3 -8.80 -23.49 8.33
N GLU A 4 -8.09 -24.61 8.53
CA GLU A 4 -6.62 -24.67 8.40
C GLU A 4 -6.14 -24.27 7.00
N HIS A 5 -6.83 -24.71 5.95
CA HIS A 5 -6.50 -24.34 4.57
C HIS A 5 -6.78 -22.88 4.27
N ILE A 6 -7.84 -22.29 4.86
CA ILE A 6 -8.14 -20.87 4.73
C ILE A 6 -7.07 -20.05 5.46
N GLN A 7 -6.72 -20.44 6.66
CA GLN A 7 -5.67 -19.78 7.45
C GLN A 7 -4.33 -19.82 6.71
N HIS A 8 -3.95 -21.00 6.19
CA HIS A 8 -2.74 -21.13 5.38
C HIS A 8 -2.78 -20.23 4.14
N LEU A 9 -3.89 -20.20 3.41
CA LEU A 9 -4.06 -19.31 2.24
C LEU A 9 -3.86 -17.84 2.64
N TYR A 10 -4.54 -17.37 3.69
CA TYR A 10 -4.49 -15.97 4.10
C TYR A 10 -3.13 -15.56 4.70
N ASN A 11 -2.40 -16.50 5.30
CA ASN A 11 -1.01 -16.26 5.72
C ASN A 11 -0.06 -16.10 4.53
N ARG A 12 -0.33 -16.81 3.42
CA ARG A 12 0.49 -16.72 2.19
C ARG A 12 0.19 -15.47 1.36
N VAL A 13 -1.09 -15.17 1.15
CA VAL A 13 -1.55 -14.08 0.26
C VAL A 13 -1.83 -12.76 0.98
N GLY A 14 -1.70 -12.76 2.30
CA GLY A 14 -1.98 -11.61 3.17
C GLY A 14 -1.09 -11.60 4.40
N PHE A 15 -1.65 -11.13 5.50
CA PHE A 15 -0.98 -10.94 6.79
C PHE A 15 -1.70 -11.69 7.92
N GLY A 16 -2.55 -12.65 7.57
CA GLY A 16 -3.40 -13.40 8.49
C GLY A 16 -4.88 -13.22 8.19
N ILE A 17 -5.71 -13.77 9.05
CA ILE A 17 -7.17 -13.71 8.92
C ILE A 17 -7.81 -13.54 10.29
N GLU A 18 -8.78 -12.65 10.38
CA GLU A 18 -9.59 -12.46 11.56
C GLU A 18 -10.48 -13.70 11.85
N PRO A 19 -10.67 -14.11 13.13
CA PRO A 19 -11.45 -15.29 13.49
C PRO A 19 -12.88 -15.30 12.92
N ASN A 20 -13.59 -14.17 12.96
CA ASN A 20 -14.95 -14.06 12.44
C ASN A 20 -15.00 -14.28 10.90
N LYS A 21 -14.01 -13.71 10.20
CA LYS A 21 -13.86 -13.90 8.75
C LYS A 21 -13.51 -15.35 8.42
N LEU A 22 -12.66 -16.00 9.21
CA LEU A 22 -12.33 -17.42 9.07
C LEU A 22 -13.56 -18.31 9.20
N LEU A 23 -14.38 -18.09 10.25
CA LEU A 23 -15.64 -18.82 10.47
C LEU A 23 -16.64 -18.62 9.31
N ARG A 24 -16.75 -17.40 8.78
CA ARG A 24 -17.60 -17.12 7.61
C ARG A 24 -17.10 -17.86 6.36
N LEU A 25 -15.81 -17.83 6.10
CA LEU A 25 -15.22 -18.45 4.91
C LEU A 25 -15.18 -19.99 4.99
N SER A 26 -15.13 -20.59 6.17
CA SER A 26 -15.16 -22.04 6.35
C SER A 26 -16.43 -22.70 5.79
N LYS A 27 -17.53 -21.94 5.73
CA LYS A 27 -18.80 -22.36 5.15
C LYS A 27 -18.82 -22.32 3.60
N LYS A 28 -17.77 -21.76 2.98
CA LYS A 28 -17.66 -21.62 1.51
C LYS A 28 -16.79 -22.70 0.89
N SER A 29 -17.02 -22.96 -0.39
CA SER A 29 -16.15 -23.81 -1.20
C SER A 29 -14.79 -23.15 -1.45
N LYS A 30 -13.79 -23.94 -1.85
CA LYS A 30 -12.46 -23.44 -2.22
C LYS A 30 -12.53 -22.37 -3.32
N LYS A 31 -13.36 -22.62 -4.34
CA LYS A 31 -13.54 -21.71 -5.48
C LYS A 31 -14.13 -20.36 -5.06
N GLU A 32 -15.12 -20.36 -4.18
CA GLU A 32 -15.73 -19.14 -3.66
C GLU A 32 -14.75 -18.32 -2.82
N VAL A 33 -13.96 -18.97 -1.94
CA VAL A 33 -12.94 -18.29 -1.12
C VAL A 33 -11.89 -17.62 -1.99
N VAL A 34 -11.39 -18.31 -3.01
CA VAL A 34 -10.39 -17.77 -3.94
C VAL A 34 -10.98 -16.64 -4.78
N ASN A 35 -12.19 -16.82 -5.32
CA ASN A 35 -12.87 -15.78 -6.10
C ASN A 35 -13.15 -14.52 -5.28
N GLU A 36 -13.54 -14.66 -4.02
CA GLU A 36 -13.76 -13.54 -3.10
C GLU A 36 -12.44 -12.77 -2.85
N LEU A 37 -11.34 -13.48 -2.64
CA LEU A 37 -10.02 -12.89 -2.46
C LEU A 37 -9.63 -12.01 -3.67
N PHE A 38 -9.75 -12.55 -4.88
CA PHE A 38 -9.45 -11.82 -6.11
C PHE A 38 -10.41 -10.67 -6.36
N PHE A 39 -11.69 -10.86 -6.09
CA PHE A 39 -12.72 -9.84 -6.28
C PHE A 39 -12.40 -8.56 -5.48
N PHE A 40 -12.14 -8.71 -4.18
CA PHE A 40 -11.79 -7.56 -3.33
C PHE A 40 -10.45 -6.94 -3.72
N SER A 41 -9.51 -7.73 -4.24
CA SER A 41 -8.20 -7.25 -4.64
C SER A 41 -8.16 -6.58 -6.02
N LYS A 42 -9.25 -6.61 -6.81
CA LYS A 42 -9.35 -5.88 -8.09
C LYS A 42 -9.32 -4.36 -7.90
N LYS A 43 -9.95 -3.87 -6.84
CA LYS A 43 -9.95 -2.45 -6.52
C LYS A 43 -8.55 -2.01 -6.13
N SER A 44 -8.16 -0.81 -6.56
CA SER A 44 -6.92 -0.16 -6.12
C SER A 44 -7.28 1.19 -5.53
N THR A 45 -7.16 1.31 -4.21
CA THR A 45 -7.46 2.54 -3.48
C THR A 45 -6.15 3.21 -3.08
N ASN A 46 -5.93 4.45 -3.52
CA ASN A 46 -4.74 5.19 -3.14
C ASN A 46 -4.66 5.39 -1.63
N LEU A 47 -3.44 5.49 -1.13
CA LEU A 47 -3.12 5.93 0.21
C LEU A 47 -2.54 7.33 0.11
N SER A 48 -3.01 8.27 0.92
CA SER A 48 -2.51 9.64 0.94
C SER A 48 -2.46 10.18 2.36
N VAL A 49 -1.59 11.16 2.57
CA VAL A 49 -1.54 11.97 3.78
C VAL A 49 -1.74 13.43 3.43
N ASP A 50 -2.03 14.25 4.43
CA ASP A 50 -2.17 15.69 4.21
C ASP A 50 -0.87 16.34 3.76
N THR A 51 -0.88 16.89 2.55
CA THR A 51 0.23 17.61 1.92
C THR A 51 -0.09 19.09 1.70
N SER A 52 -1.07 19.63 2.43
CA SER A 52 -1.53 21.03 2.30
C SER A 52 -0.41 22.06 2.46
N PHE A 53 0.64 21.73 3.25
CA PHE A 53 1.82 22.58 3.44
C PHE A 53 2.58 22.91 2.14
N LEU A 54 2.34 22.14 1.06
CA LEU A 54 2.97 22.39 -0.25
C LEU A 54 2.17 23.29 -1.17
N LYS A 55 0.90 23.60 -0.85
CA LYS A 55 0.01 24.37 -1.74
C LYS A 55 0.52 25.77 -2.06
N GLU A 56 1.18 26.41 -1.11
CA GLU A 56 1.68 27.78 -1.25
C GLU A 56 3.20 27.83 -1.52
N VAL A 57 3.85 26.67 -1.64
CA VAL A 57 5.28 26.59 -1.86
C VAL A 57 5.61 26.90 -3.31
N THR A 58 6.52 27.87 -3.51
CA THR A 58 6.99 28.30 -4.82
C THR A 58 8.42 27.81 -5.12
N TYR A 59 8.83 27.88 -6.38
CA TYR A 59 10.22 27.56 -6.76
C TYR A 59 11.25 28.43 -6.02
N LYS A 60 10.91 29.68 -5.66
CA LYS A 60 11.78 30.58 -4.90
C LYS A 60 12.07 30.05 -3.49
N ASP A 61 11.09 29.40 -2.85
CA ASP A 61 11.24 28.82 -1.52
C ASP A 61 12.23 27.66 -1.50
N TYR A 62 12.34 26.91 -2.61
CA TYR A 62 13.36 25.87 -2.76
C TYR A 62 14.78 26.42 -2.97
N LYS A 63 14.94 27.65 -3.45
CA LYS A 63 16.25 28.33 -3.57
C LYS A 63 16.73 28.87 -2.24
N ASP A 64 15.82 29.28 -1.37
CA ASP A 64 16.12 29.70 -0.01
C ASP A 64 16.54 28.49 0.83
N ARG A 65 17.75 28.54 1.42
CA ARG A 65 18.31 27.44 2.20
C ARG A 65 17.49 27.09 3.44
N GLU A 66 17.05 28.12 4.18
CA GLU A 66 16.31 27.92 5.44
C GLU A 66 14.91 27.35 5.16
N LYS A 67 14.20 27.93 4.22
CA LYS A 67 12.86 27.45 3.80
C LYS A 67 12.94 26.02 3.25
N ARG A 68 13.94 25.74 2.43
CA ARG A 68 14.15 24.37 1.91
C ARG A 68 14.40 23.36 3.03
N MET A 69 15.22 23.71 4.04
CA MET A 69 15.44 22.84 5.19
C MET A 69 14.18 22.63 6.02
N ALA A 70 13.38 23.68 6.23
CA ALA A 70 12.09 23.59 6.91
C ALA A 70 11.13 22.68 6.17
N LEU A 71 10.98 22.85 4.84
CA LEU A 71 10.14 22.01 3.99
C LEU A 71 10.58 20.53 4.01
N GLN A 72 11.88 20.28 3.95
CA GLN A 72 12.41 18.92 4.05
C GLN A 72 12.10 18.28 5.40
N LYS A 73 12.19 19.04 6.50
CA LYS A 73 11.87 18.55 7.85
C LYS A 73 10.39 18.16 7.96
N ILE A 74 9.49 19.00 7.41
CA ILE A 74 8.05 18.70 7.38
C ILE A 74 7.80 17.46 6.50
N SER A 75 8.37 17.43 5.30
CA SER A 75 8.20 16.30 4.38
C SER A 75 8.66 14.97 4.99
N LYS A 76 9.79 14.94 5.71
CA LYS A 76 10.24 13.74 6.43
C LYS A 76 9.21 13.25 7.47
N LYS A 77 8.59 14.17 8.22
CA LYS A 77 7.51 13.80 9.16
C LYS A 77 6.33 13.19 8.42
N LYS A 78 5.94 13.76 7.27
CA LYS A 78 4.85 13.24 6.44
C LYS A 78 5.17 11.86 5.83
N VAL A 79 6.42 11.57 5.52
CA VAL A 79 6.85 10.21 5.12
C VAL A 79 6.63 9.22 6.26
N VAL A 80 6.91 9.61 7.50
CA VAL A 80 6.62 8.75 8.68
C VAL A 80 5.11 8.55 8.84
N GLU A 81 4.31 9.62 8.76
CA GLU A 81 2.83 9.52 8.81
C GLU A 81 2.31 8.57 7.72
N PHE A 82 2.81 8.69 6.51
CA PHE A 82 2.45 7.80 5.40
C PHE A 82 2.80 6.33 5.71
N SER A 83 3.98 6.11 6.27
CA SER A 83 4.42 4.75 6.66
C SER A 83 3.53 4.14 7.73
N VAL A 84 3.12 4.93 8.73
CA VAL A 84 2.18 4.50 9.76
C VAL A 84 0.81 4.18 9.17
N ALA A 85 0.27 5.07 8.34
CA ALA A 85 -1.01 4.87 7.66
C ALA A 85 -1.00 3.62 6.76
N TRP A 86 0.13 3.36 6.08
CA TRP A 86 0.28 2.13 5.30
C TRP A 86 0.36 0.89 6.19
N PHE A 87 1.09 0.95 7.28
CA PHE A 87 1.17 -0.15 8.25
C PHE A 87 -0.22 -0.48 8.84
N GLU A 88 -1.01 0.52 9.21
CA GLU A 88 -2.39 0.34 9.66
C GLU A 88 -3.26 -0.35 8.58
N ARG A 89 -3.10 0.06 7.31
CA ARG A 89 -3.77 -0.57 6.18
C ARG A 89 -3.34 -2.03 6.00
N LEU A 90 -2.05 -2.36 6.20
CA LEU A 90 -1.55 -3.73 6.13
C LEU A 90 -2.11 -4.62 7.23
N ASN A 91 -2.41 -4.06 8.40
CA ASN A 91 -3.01 -4.80 9.51
C ASN A 91 -4.47 -5.19 9.25
N ASN A 92 -5.22 -4.37 8.50
CA ASN A 92 -6.62 -4.65 8.15
C ASN A 92 -6.94 -4.27 6.69
N PRO A 93 -6.35 -4.98 5.73
CA PRO A 93 -6.50 -4.63 4.32
C PRO A 93 -7.85 -5.09 3.77
N SER A 94 -8.57 -4.19 3.10
CA SER A 94 -9.72 -4.57 2.27
C SER A 94 -9.26 -5.32 1.01
N GLU A 95 -8.17 -4.85 0.38
CA GLU A 95 -7.55 -5.44 -0.81
C GLU A 95 -6.31 -6.29 -0.44
N ILE A 96 -6.51 -7.36 0.34
CA ILE A 96 -5.45 -8.10 1.02
C ILE A 96 -4.33 -8.60 0.09
N LEU A 97 -4.67 -9.20 -1.05
CA LEU A 97 -3.68 -9.70 -2.01
C LEU A 97 -2.94 -8.53 -2.69
N ARG A 98 -3.64 -7.44 -2.99
CA ARG A 98 -3.02 -6.25 -3.58
C ARG A 98 -2.02 -5.61 -2.63
N GLU A 99 -2.38 -5.42 -1.37
CA GLU A 99 -1.46 -4.84 -0.38
C GLU A 99 -0.25 -5.75 -0.13
N LYS A 100 -0.44 -7.07 -0.10
CA LYS A 100 0.67 -8.03 0.00
C LYS A 100 1.64 -7.92 -1.18
N MET A 101 1.09 -7.82 -2.40
CA MET A 101 1.90 -7.63 -3.60
C MET A 101 2.53 -6.24 -3.69
N THR A 102 1.86 -5.21 -3.19
CA THR A 102 2.46 -3.87 -3.08
C THR A 102 3.70 -3.91 -2.17
N LEU A 103 3.61 -4.55 -1.01
CA LEU A 103 4.74 -4.73 -0.11
C LEU A 103 5.87 -5.54 -0.77
N PHE A 104 5.53 -6.61 -1.50
CA PHE A 104 6.51 -7.40 -2.26
C PHE A 104 7.25 -6.52 -3.27
N TRP A 105 6.53 -5.74 -4.08
CA TRP A 105 7.13 -4.86 -5.09
C TRP A 105 7.94 -3.73 -4.49
N THR A 106 7.53 -3.17 -3.35
CA THR A 106 8.30 -2.16 -2.62
C THR A 106 9.65 -2.70 -2.15
N ASN A 107 9.70 -3.96 -1.71
CA ASN A 107 10.95 -4.62 -1.33
C ASN A 107 11.80 -5.05 -2.53
N HIS A 108 11.19 -5.25 -3.69
CA HIS A 108 11.89 -5.64 -4.92
C HIS A 108 12.48 -4.41 -5.65
N PHE A 109 11.70 -3.34 -5.80
CA PHE A 109 12.11 -2.08 -6.39
C PHE A 109 12.40 -1.06 -5.29
N VAL A 110 13.49 -1.26 -4.57
CA VAL A 110 13.84 -0.41 -3.43
C VAL A 110 14.14 1.01 -3.88
N CYS A 111 13.44 1.99 -3.30
CA CYS A 111 13.65 3.40 -3.52
C CYS A 111 13.63 4.13 -2.18
N GLU A 112 14.68 4.90 -1.87
CA GLU A 112 14.71 5.79 -0.72
C GLU A 112 14.46 7.23 -1.16
N ASN A 113 13.47 7.88 -0.58
CA ASN A 113 13.22 9.29 -0.78
C ASN A 113 12.68 9.94 0.50
N LYS A 114 13.02 11.23 0.70
CA LYS A 114 12.59 12.05 1.85
C LYS A 114 11.48 13.03 1.48
N ASN A 115 11.08 13.05 0.21
CA ASN A 115 9.99 13.87 -0.28
C ASN A 115 8.70 13.05 -0.29
N ILE A 116 7.71 13.50 0.49
CA ILE A 116 6.44 12.79 0.64
C ILE A 116 5.70 12.59 -0.69
N LEU A 117 5.73 13.57 -1.60
CA LEU A 117 5.05 13.45 -2.89
C LEU A 117 5.59 12.28 -3.73
N TYR A 118 6.92 12.10 -3.73
CA TYR A 118 7.53 10.96 -4.44
C TYR A 118 7.24 9.63 -3.75
N VAL A 119 7.32 9.58 -2.41
CA VAL A 119 7.02 8.37 -1.64
C VAL A 119 5.58 7.93 -1.85
N GLU A 120 4.64 8.87 -1.75
CA GLU A 120 3.21 8.60 -1.95
C GLU A 120 2.91 8.17 -3.40
N SER A 121 3.42 8.92 -4.37
CA SER A 121 3.24 8.62 -5.80
C SER A 121 3.82 7.25 -6.14
N TYR A 122 5.03 6.97 -5.70
CA TYR A 122 5.72 5.70 -5.93
C TYR A 122 4.95 4.51 -5.33
N ASN A 123 4.57 4.60 -4.05
CA ASN A 123 3.83 3.53 -3.38
C ASN A 123 2.46 3.27 -4.05
N ASN A 124 1.75 4.34 -4.45
CA ASN A 124 0.47 4.23 -5.15
C ASN A 124 0.63 3.68 -6.58
N MET A 125 1.71 4.01 -7.27
CA MET A 125 2.06 3.43 -8.58
C MET A 125 2.29 1.92 -8.45
N LEU A 126 3.08 1.48 -7.46
CA LEU A 126 3.28 0.05 -7.18
C LEU A 126 1.95 -0.64 -6.86
N ARG A 127 1.11 -0.02 -6.01
CA ARG A 127 -0.21 -0.56 -5.63
C ARG A 127 -1.13 -0.71 -6.82
N LYS A 128 -1.20 0.28 -7.70
CA LYS A 128 -2.02 0.24 -8.91
C LYS A 128 -1.63 -0.95 -9.80
N ASN A 129 -0.35 -1.20 -9.97
CA ASN A 129 0.20 -2.21 -10.87
C ASN A 129 0.47 -3.56 -10.19
N ALA A 130 0.27 -3.68 -8.87
CA ALA A 130 0.68 -4.83 -8.05
C ALA A 130 0.18 -6.20 -8.54
N LEU A 131 -0.98 -6.26 -9.22
CA LEU A 131 -1.61 -7.47 -9.75
C LEU A 131 -1.73 -7.44 -11.28
N GLY A 132 -1.03 -6.51 -11.94
CA GLY A 132 -1.03 -6.35 -13.38
C GLY A 132 -0.03 -7.23 -14.11
N ASN A 133 0.11 -6.98 -15.41
CA ASN A 133 1.14 -7.60 -16.22
C ASN A 133 2.50 -7.00 -15.89
N PHE A 134 3.50 -7.82 -15.63
CA PHE A 134 4.84 -7.37 -15.25
C PHE A 134 5.51 -6.50 -16.32
N ARG A 135 5.34 -6.86 -17.61
CA ARG A 135 5.90 -6.07 -18.72
C ARG A 135 5.33 -4.65 -18.75
N ASP A 136 4.04 -4.50 -18.47
CA ASP A 136 3.40 -3.18 -18.48
C ASP A 136 3.81 -2.40 -17.23
N PHE A 137 3.93 -3.09 -16.10
CA PHE A 137 4.41 -2.51 -14.85
C PHE A 137 5.82 -1.92 -14.97
N THR A 138 6.75 -2.59 -15.65
CA THR A 138 8.14 -2.11 -15.81
C THR A 138 8.28 -0.92 -16.77
N LYS A 139 7.21 -0.53 -17.47
CA LYS A 139 7.18 0.63 -18.38
C LYS A 139 6.55 1.88 -17.75
N THR A 140 6.01 1.75 -16.52
CA THR A 140 5.33 2.82 -15.80
C THR A 140 6.30 3.59 -14.93
#